data_6d1716e060400642c21bfce9150b3f4a
#
_entry.id   6d1716e060400642c21bfce9150b3f4a
#
_cell.length_a   1.000
_cell.length_b   1.000
_cell.length_c   1.000
_cell.angle_alpha   90.00
_cell.angle_beta   90.00
_cell.angle_gamma   90.00
#
_symmetry.space_group_name_H-M   'P 1'
#
loop_
_entity.id
_entity.type
_entity.pdbx_description
1 polymer ?
#
loop_
_entity_poly.entity_id
_entity_poly.type
_entity_poly.pdbx_seq_one_letter_code
_entity_poly.pdbx_strand_id
1 'polypeptide(L)'
;MTNDIRIESHRFTPEEYIDFLKRTDLGSQYPKERFAERISRLLENASVSLTARDEAGRIVGALLGLTDFAYWLYVTDLGVDRRLAGRGIG
;
A
#
# COMPACT_ATOMS: atom_id res chain seq x y z
N MET A 1 4.26 19.08 -17.30
CA MET A 1 3.73 17.76 -17.30
C MET A 1 3.23 17.34 -15.95
N THR A 2 2.04 16.95 -15.88
CA THR A 2 1.48 16.51 -14.62
C THR A 2 1.59 15.01 -14.50
N ASN A 3 1.85 14.55 -13.31
CA ASN A 3 1.76 13.16 -12.98
C ASN A 3 0.34 12.91 -12.52
N ASP A 4 -0.47 12.34 -13.39
CA ASP A 4 -1.85 12.03 -13.03
C ASP A 4 -1.87 10.83 -12.12
N ILE A 5 -1.80 11.10 -10.84
CA ILE A 5 -1.87 10.07 -9.82
C ILE A 5 -3.32 9.98 -9.35
N ARG A 6 -3.89 8.78 -9.42
CA ARG A 6 -5.24 8.53 -8.93
C ARG A 6 -5.19 7.77 -7.62
N ILE A 7 -5.97 8.22 -6.66
CA ILE A 7 -6.12 7.54 -5.37
C ILE A 7 -7.47 6.86 -5.38
N GLU A 8 -7.50 5.58 -5.07
CA GLU A 8 -8.76 4.84 -5.07
C GLU A 8 -8.75 3.74 -4.01
N SER A 9 -9.93 3.33 -3.58
CA SER A 9 -10.10 2.16 -2.74
C SER A 9 -9.77 0.92 -3.55
N HIS A 10 -8.96 0.04 -2.99
CA HIS A 10 -8.59 -1.18 -3.68
C HIS A 10 -8.20 -2.24 -2.68
N ARG A 11 -8.78 -3.43 -2.79
CA ARG A 11 -8.41 -4.56 -1.96
C ARG A 11 -7.33 -5.35 -2.70
N PHE A 12 -6.11 -5.25 -2.23
CA PHE A 12 -4.98 -5.95 -2.85
C PHE A 12 -5.12 -7.45 -2.78
N THR A 13 -4.67 -8.14 -3.83
CA THR A 13 -4.35 -9.55 -3.69
C THR A 13 -2.97 -9.65 -3.05
N PRO A 14 -2.65 -10.79 -2.39
CA PRO A 14 -1.31 -10.95 -1.82
C PRO A 14 -0.19 -10.77 -2.84
N GLU A 15 -0.39 -11.27 -4.06
CA GLU A 15 0.60 -11.17 -5.13
C GLU A 15 0.86 -9.71 -5.50
N GLU A 16 -0.21 -8.94 -5.66
CA GLU A 16 -0.09 -7.51 -5.98
C GLU A 16 0.69 -6.77 -4.91
N TYR A 17 0.36 -7.03 -3.65
CA TYR A 17 0.98 -6.30 -2.56
C TYR A 17 2.44 -6.67 -2.38
N ILE A 18 2.76 -7.96 -2.50
CA ILE A 18 4.14 -8.41 -2.41
C ILE A 18 4.98 -7.80 -3.52
N ASP A 19 4.44 -7.77 -4.74
CA ASP A 19 5.14 -7.15 -5.86
C ASP A 19 5.38 -5.66 -5.61
N PHE A 20 4.38 -4.97 -5.09
CA PHE A 20 4.50 -3.56 -4.74
C PHE A 20 5.58 -3.35 -3.67
N LEU A 21 5.59 -4.19 -2.63
CA LEU A 21 6.56 -4.05 -1.54
C LEU A 21 8.00 -4.14 -2.02
N LYS A 22 8.25 -4.91 -3.07
CA LYS A 22 9.61 -5.01 -3.66
C LYS A 22 10.09 -3.68 -4.22
N ARG A 23 9.17 -2.78 -4.54
CA ARG A 23 9.49 -1.47 -5.11
C ARG A 23 9.49 -0.36 -4.07
N THR A 24 9.35 -0.71 -2.80
CA THR A 24 9.31 0.25 -1.69
C THR A 24 10.32 -0.12 -0.65
N ASP A 25 10.52 0.78 0.31
CA ASP A 25 11.37 0.51 1.46
C ASP A 25 10.64 -0.24 2.56
N LEU A 26 9.32 -0.37 2.47
CA LEU A 26 8.53 -1.11 3.44
C LEU A 26 8.88 -2.59 3.48
N GLY A 27 9.20 -3.17 2.34
CA GLY A 27 9.43 -4.60 2.25
C GLY A 27 10.53 -5.08 3.18
N SER A 28 11.55 -4.26 3.44
CA SER A 28 12.66 -4.63 4.30
C SER A 28 12.25 -4.66 5.78
N GLN A 29 11.11 -4.09 6.14
CA GLN A 29 10.64 -4.02 7.52
C GLN A 29 9.82 -5.23 7.93
N TYR A 30 9.44 -6.06 6.97
CA TYR A 30 8.60 -7.23 7.26
C TYR A 30 9.47 -8.45 7.64
N PRO A 31 9.05 -9.21 8.64
CA PRO A 31 9.72 -10.47 8.94
C PRO A 31 9.63 -11.40 7.74
N LYS A 32 10.71 -12.09 7.42
CA LYS A 32 10.74 -13.00 6.28
C LYS A 32 10.04 -14.32 6.56
N GLU A 33 9.94 -14.69 7.83
CA GLU A 33 9.30 -15.93 8.23
C GLU A 33 7.80 -15.86 7.93
N ARG A 34 7.31 -16.84 7.20
CA ARG A 34 5.89 -16.95 6.83
C ARG A 34 5.36 -15.67 6.19
N PHE A 35 6.19 -15.06 5.37
CA PHE A 35 5.90 -13.74 4.80
C PHE A 35 4.58 -13.72 4.02
N ALA A 36 4.38 -14.65 3.08
CA ALA A 36 3.17 -14.65 2.26
C ALA A 36 1.90 -14.84 3.10
N GLU A 37 1.96 -15.68 4.12
CA GLU A 37 0.83 -15.92 5.01
C GLU A 37 0.51 -14.65 5.81
N ARG A 38 1.54 -13.98 6.31
CA ARG A 38 1.35 -12.75 7.08
C ARG A 38 0.77 -11.64 6.23
N ILE A 39 1.22 -11.54 4.99
CA ILE A 39 0.68 -10.54 4.06
C ILE A 39 -0.80 -10.81 3.77
N SER A 40 -1.17 -12.09 3.57
CA SER A 40 -2.58 -12.42 3.36
C SER A 40 -3.46 -11.98 4.53
N ARG A 41 -2.99 -12.22 5.75
CA ARG A 41 -3.74 -11.81 6.95
C ARG A 41 -3.83 -10.30 7.09
N LEU A 42 -2.75 -9.61 6.80
CA LEU A 42 -2.73 -8.14 6.83
C LEU A 42 -3.79 -7.58 5.90
N LEU A 43 -3.85 -8.08 4.68
CA LEU A 43 -4.79 -7.58 3.68
C LEU A 43 -6.24 -7.90 4.04
N GLU A 44 -6.50 -9.07 4.62
CA GLU A 44 -7.83 -9.46 5.05
C GLU A 44 -8.36 -8.57 6.17
N ASN A 45 -7.48 -8.14 7.06
CA ASN A 45 -7.88 -7.41 8.25
C ASN A 45 -7.88 -5.89 8.11
N ALA A 46 -7.31 -5.36 7.05
CA ALA A 46 -7.27 -3.92 6.86
C ALA A 46 -8.69 -3.39 6.57
N SER A 47 -9.17 -2.45 7.38
CA SER A 47 -10.46 -1.81 7.14
C SER A 47 -10.38 -0.78 6.04
N VAL A 48 -9.21 -0.17 5.86
CA VAL A 48 -8.96 0.82 4.81
C VAL A 48 -7.84 0.30 3.96
N SER A 49 -8.06 0.31 2.65
CA SER A 49 -7.05 -0.11 1.69
C SER A 49 -7.15 0.82 0.49
N LEU A 50 -6.15 1.68 0.33
CA LEU A 50 -6.11 2.65 -0.76
C LEU A 50 -4.89 2.40 -1.63
N THR A 51 -5.05 2.65 -2.92
CA THR A 51 -3.93 2.63 -3.85
C THR A 51 -3.77 4.00 -4.49
N ALA A 52 -2.54 4.32 -4.84
CA ALA A 52 -2.24 5.38 -5.78
C ALA A 52 -1.75 4.72 -7.07
N ARG A 53 -2.32 5.11 -8.20
CA ARG A 53 -1.94 4.58 -9.51
C ARG A 53 -1.47 5.71 -10.41
N ASP A 54 -0.48 5.42 -11.24
CA ASP A 54 -0.02 6.37 -12.25
C ASP A 54 -0.89 6.32 -13.50
N GLU A 55 -0.53 7.08 -14.52
CA GLU A 55 -1.26 7.15 -15.78
C GLU A 55 -1.39 5.79 -16.47
N ALA A 56 -0.41 4.93 -16.29
CA ALA A 56 -0.40 3.61 -16.90
C ALA A 56 -1.18 2.59 -16.07
N GLY A 57 -1.73 3.00 -14.93
CA GLY A 57 -2.46 2.10 -14.05
C GLY A 57 -1.59 1.30 -13.11
N ARG A 58 -0.28 1.60 -13.06
CA ARG A 58 0.63 0.90 -12.15
C ARG A 58 0.41 1.38 -10.73
N ILE A 59 0.44 0.46 -9.78
CA ILE A 59 0.37 0.81 -8.36
C ILE A 59 1.68 1.44 -7.94
N VAL A 60 1.63 2.69 -7.50
CA VAL A 60 2.80 3.45 -7.07
C VAL A 60 2.72 3.87 -5.61
N GLY A 61 1.60 3.65 -4.97
CA GLY A 61 1.46 3.93 -3.55
C GLY A 61 0.40 3.04 -2.93
N ALA A 62 0.48 2.85 -1.62
CA ALA A 62 -0.47 2.04 -0.87
C ALA A 62 -0.60 2.57 0.55
N LEU A 63 -1.82 2.56 1.07
CA LEU A 63 -2.10 2.85 2.46
C LEU A 63 -3.03 1.77 2.98
N LEU A 64 -2.62 1.12 4.06
CA LEU A 64 -3.48 0.18 4.78
C LEU A 64 -3.71 0.72 6.18
N GLY A 65 -4.91 0.52 6.70
CA GLY A 65 -5.21 1.02 8.02
C GLY A 65 -6.38 0.31 8.68
N LEU A 66 -6.55 0.61 9.94
CA LEU A 66 -7.66 0.14 10.76
C LEU A 66 -8.42 1.34 11.26
N THR A 67 -9.74 1.30 11.16
CA THR A 67 -10.58 2.40 11.62
C THR A 67 -11.88 1.86 12.20
N ASP A 68 -12.45 2.62 13.14
CA ASP A 68 -13.81 2.35 13.65
C ASP A 68 -14.85 3.07 12.80
N PHE A 69 -14.42 3.79 11.76
CA PHE A 69 -15.28 4.58 10.87
C PHE A 69 -16.05 5.69 11.59
N ALA A 70 -15.57 6.09 12.76
CA ALA A 70 -16.21 7.14 13.55
C ALA A 70 -15.24 8.22 14.00
N TYR A 71 -14.20 7.84 14.75
CA TYR A 71 -13.34 8.82 15.37
C TYR A 71 -11.90 8.77 14.93
N TRP A 72 -11.36 7.61 14.58
CA TRP A 72 -9.92 7.53 14.35
C TRP A 72 -9.54 6.46 13.34
N LEU A 73 -8.35 6.65 12.80
CA LEU A 73 -7.73 5.78 11.84
C LEU A 73 -6.33 5.48 12.33
N TYR A 74 -5.99 4.20 12.39
CA TYR A 74 -4.63 3.78 12.66
C TYR A 74 -4.01 3.30 11.37
N VAL A 75 -3.02 4.04 10.85
CA VAL A 75 -2.33 3.67 9.62
C VAL A 75 -1.28 2.63 9.96
N THR A 76 -1.42 1.45 9.41
CA THR A 76 -0.47 0.36 9.64
C THR A 76 0.64 0.36 8.60
N ASP A 77 0.30 0.69 7.36
CA ASP A 77 1.25 0.69 6.26
C ASP A 77 1.01 1.91 5.37
N LEU A 78 2.09 2.61 5.05
CA LEU A 78 2.06 3.68 4.06
C LEU A 78 3.34 3.57 3.25
N GLY A 79 3.22 3.29 1.97
CA GLY A 79 4.37 3.11 1.11
C GLY A 79 4.21 3.78 -0.23
N VAL A 80 5.34 4.15 -0.82
CA VAL A 80 5.40 4.77 -2.14
C VAL A 80 6.53 4.09 -2.92
N ASP A 81 6.30 3.85 -4.20
CA ASP A 81 7.35 3.32 -5.08
C ASP A 81 8.57 4.24 -4.98
N ARG A 82 9.74 3.65 -4.79
CA ARG A 82 10.97 4.41 -4.58
C ARG A 82 11.25 5.43 -5.66
N ARG A 83 10.86 5.14 -6.91
CA ARG A 83 11.08 6.06 -8.03
C ARG A 83 10.27 7.34 -7.90
N LEU A 84 9.23 7.32 -7.09
CA LEU A 84 8.33 8.46 -6.89
C LEU A 84 8.40 9.01 -5.48
N ALA A 85 9.28 8.51 -4.64
CA ALA A 85 9.44 9.01 -3.28
C ALA A 85 9.80 10.49 -3.31
N GLY A 86 9.22 11.26 -2.42
CA GLY A 86 9.46 12.71 -2.34
C GLY A 86 8.58 13.54 -3.26
N ARG A 87 7.65 12.93 -3.99
CA ARG A 87 6.74 13.67 -4.88
C ARG A 87 5.37 13.96 -4.24
N GLY A 88 5.26 13.81 -2.92
CA GLY A 88 4.04 14.18 -2.23
C GLY A 88 2.90 13.17 -2.33
N ILE A 89 3.16 11.95 -2.74
CA ILE A 89 2.13 10.91 -2.85
C ILE A 89 1.76 10.38 -1.46
N GLY A 90 2.75 10.24 -0.62
CA GLY A 90 2.59 9.68 0.72
C GLY A 90 1.78 10.51 1.73
#